data_e973a0fa9b278dccc7d0062590dcd210
#
_entry.id   e973a0fa9b278dccc7d0062590dcd210
#
_cell.length_a   1.000
_cell.length_b   1.000
_cell.length_c   1.000
_cell.angle_alpha   90.00
_cell.angle_beta   90.00
_cell.angle_gamma   90.00
#
_symmetry.space_group_name_H-M   'P 1'
#
loop_
_entity.id
_entity.type
_entity.pdbx_description
1 polymer ?
#
loop_
_entity_poly.entity_id
_entity_poly.type
_entity_poly.pdbx_seq_one_letter_code
_entity_poly.pdbx_strand_id
1 'polypeptide(L)'
;MNRLLLLFTAVIFLFTNCSPKESIEHITISPDSTVGYTAIVNNKTPKAYILLFPGFGESSDDVLAATDLPIDLARQDIAVFIPVLQNGSETYGFSNESQKCLTKIVTDIQNRYKLHNKPYFVGGFSMGGATAVKYAELADVKPAAIFAIDSPLDYNRFLYATKRDIEVYHKDNQDSIYAQLYRDIDSIKNESPYFIDDSTHSAIMTLKQVPTRVYIEPAEDWWLDNRQTDVLGLNIIDATCFINDLRLLGNKNADLIITRNKGFRRSTNQRHPHSWSIVESNDLINWLNSMLHQ
;
A
#
# COMPACT_ATOMS: atom_id res chain seq x y z
N MET A 1 -41.28 67.41 -13.53
CA MET A 1 -40.77 66.51 -12.49
C MET A 1 -40.50 65.12 -13.13
N ASN A 2 -39.28 64.93 -13.64
CA ASN A 2 -38.88 63.67 -14.29
C ASN A 2 -38.15 62.82 -13.26
N ARG A 3 -38.72 61.70 -12.93
CA ARG A 3 -38.07 60.67 -12.10
C ARG A 3 -37.26 59.74 -12.99
N LEU A 4 -35.95 59.82 -12.89
CA LEU A 4 -34.99 58.93 -13.53
C LEU A 4 -34.91 57.61 -12.74
N LEU A 5 -35.34 56.52 -13.33
CA LEU A 5 -35.27 55.17 -12.74
C LEU A 5 -33.91 54.56 -13.14
N LEU A 6 -32.98 54.47 -12.15
CA LEU A 6 -31.72 53.75 -12.29
C LEU A 6 -31.95 52.24 -12.09
N LEU A 7 -31.85 51.49 -13.17
CA LEU A 7 -31.79 50.01 -13.11
C LEU A 7 -30.36 49.58 -12.75
N PHE A 8 -30.16 49.06 -11.58
CA PHE A 8 -28.92 48.35 -11.15
C PHE A 8 -28.99 46.90 -11.67
N THR A 9 -28.24 46.60 -12.74
CA THR A 9 -28.05 45.24 -13.20
C THR A 9 -26.95 44.59 -12.37
N ALA A 10 -27.34 43.72 -11.41
CA ALA A 10 -26.38 42.91 -10.66
C ALA A 10 -25.88 41.77 -11.58
N VAL A 11 -24.63 41.84 -12.00
CA VAL A 11 -23.95 40.75 -12.71
C VAL A 11 -23.50 39.74 -11.64
N ILE A 12 -24.25 38.65 -11.51
CA ILE A 12 -23.87 37.51 -10.68
C ILE A 12 -22.80 36.72 -11.45
N PHE A 13 -21.53 36.87 -11.07
CA PHE A 13 -20.46 35.95 -11.49
C PHE A 13 -20.68 34.61 -10.79
N LEU A 14 -21.26 33.65 -11.48
CA LEU A 14 -21.23 32.26 -11.11
C LEU A 14 -19.80 31.75 -11.34
N PHE A 15 -18.97 31.80 -10.29
CA PHE A 15 -17.75 31.01 -10.26
C PHE A 15 -18.14 29.54 -10.20
N THR A 16 -18.21 28.89 -11.34
CA THR A 16 -18.22 27.43 -11.38
C THR A 16 -16.84 26.98 -10.88
N ASN A 17 -16.76 26.60 -9.62
CA ASN A 17 -15.64 25.85 -9.08
C ASN A 17 -15.60 24.51 -9.84
N CYS A 18 -14.90 24.49 -10.96
CA CYS A 18 -14.52 23.25 -11.62
C CYS A 18 -13.41 22.65 -10.74
N SER A 19 -13.78 21.85 -9.74
CA SER A 19 -12.79 21.03 -9.04
C SER A 19 -12.10 20.16 -10.09
N PRO A 20 -10.77 20.08 -10.10
CA PRO A 20 -10.07 19.22 -11.04
C PRO A 20 -10.60 17.80 -10.87
N LYS A 21 -11.14 17.25 -11.95
CA LYS A 21 -11.64 15.87 -11.95
C LYS A 21 -10.43 14.96 -12.10
N GLU A 22 -10.27 14.03 -11.19
CA GLU A 22 -9.26 12.99 -11.27
C GLU A 22 -9.52 12.12 -12.50
N SER A 23 -8.48 11.79 -13.25
CA SER A 23 -8.56 10.77 -14.31
C SER A 23 -8.08 9.43 -13.76
N ILE A 24 -8.76 8.36 -14.16
CA ILE A 24 -8.38 6.97 -13.87
C ILE A 24 -8.12 6.32 -15.22
N GLU A 25 -6.92 5.82 -15.43
CA GLU A 25 -6.49 5.23 -16.68
C GLU A 25 -5.81 3.88 -16.44
N HIS A 26 -6.23 2.84 -17.17
CA HIS A 26 -5.57 1.54 -17.15
C HIS A 26 -4.58 1.48 -18.29
N ILE A 27 -3.30 1.28 -17.96
CA ILE A 27 -2.19 1.31 -18.92
C ILE A 27 -1.53 -0.06 -18.95
N THR A 28 -1.50 -0.66 -20.13
CA THR A 28 -0.73 -1.87 -20.42
C THR A 28 0.60 -1.47 -21.04
N ILE A 29 1.70 -1.98 -20.51
CA ILE A 29 3.05 -1.62 -20.98
C ILE A 29 3.42 -2.39 -22.23
N SER A 30 2.95 -3.64 -22.36
CA SER A 30 3.19 -4.48 -23.53
C SER A 30 1.88 -5.08 -24.01
N PRO A 31 1.56 -5.02 -25.32
CA PRO A 31 0.33 -5.59 -25.89
C PRO A 31 0.15 -7.10 -25.62
N ASP A 32 1.26 -7.84 -25.48
CA ASP A 32 1.28 -9.28 -25.25
C ASP A 32 1.35 -9.66 -23.77
N SER A 33 1.14 -8.69 -22.87
CA SER A 33 1.37 -8.86 -21.43
C SER A 33 0.26 -8.18 -20.63
N THR A 34 -0.12 -8.80 -19.52
CA THR A 34 -1.00 -8.17 -18.52
C THR A 34 -0.25 -7.16 -17.63
N VAL A 35 1.06 -7.03 -17.82
CA VAL A 35 1.89 -6.09 -17.04
C VAL A 35 1.54 -4.65 -17.38
N GLY A 36 1.25 -3.87 -16.37
CA GLY A 36 0.85 -2.48 -16.52
C GLY A 36 0.57 -1.81 -15.18
N TYR A 37 -0.26 -0.82 -15.19
CA TYR A 37 -0.68 -0.12 -13.97
C TYR A 37 -1.96 0.67 -14.20
N THR A 38 -2.67 0.93 -13.11
CA THR A 38 -3.75 1.93 -13.11
C THR A 38 -3.19 3.23 -12.57
N ALA A 39 -3.34 4.31 -13.36
CA ALA A 39 -2.94 5.65 -12.98
C ALA A 39 -4.14 6.44 -12.48
N ILE A 40 -4.03 7.08 -11.32
CA ILE A 40 -5.00 8.02 -10.78
C ILE A 40 -4.27 9.35 -10.62
N VAL A 41 -4.60 10.30 -11.49
CA VAL A 41 -3.93 11.60 -11.56
C VAL A 41 -4.96 12.72 -11.64
N ASN A 42 -4.62 13.90 -11.14
CA ASN A 42 -5.40 15.10 -11.41
C ASN A 42 -4.78 15.88 -12.59
N ASN A 43 -5.45 16.97 -13.02
CA ASN A 43 -5.00 17.79 -14.16
C ASN A 43 -3.80 18.69 -13.85
N LYS A 44 -3.23 18.61 -12.65
CA LYS A 44 -2.06 19.39 -12.24
C LYS A 44 -0.78 18.56 -12.34
N THR A 45 0.36 19.25 -12.42
CA THR A 45 1.65 18.58 -12.30
C THR A 45 1.80 18.03 -10.90
N PRO A 46 2.00 16.71 -10.73
CA PRO A 46 2.14 16.11 -9.42
C PRO A 46 3.36 16.66 -8.66
N LYS A 47 3.19 16.92 -7.37
CA LYS A 47 4.30 17.25 -6.47
C LYS A 47 5.11 16.03 -6.06
N ALA A 48 4.47 14.88 -6.00
CA ALA A 48 5.01 13.56 -5.69
C ALA A 48 4.19 12.47 -6.37
N TYR A 49 4.64 11.24 -6.30
CA TYR A 49 3.85 10.08 -6.72
C TYR A 49 3.98 8.92 -5.74
N ILE A 50 3.06 7.97 -5.84
CA ILE A 50 3.07 6.76 -5.02
C ILE A 50 2.85 5.52 -5.88
N LEU A 51 3.60 4.47 -5.59
CA LEU A 51 3.29 3.10 -5.99
C LEU A 51 2.46 2.47 -4.88
N LEU A 52 1.19 2.21 -5.16
CA LEU A 52 0.24 1.64 -4.22
C LEU A 52 -0.06 0.18 -4.60
N PHE A 53 0.38 -0.76 -3.77
CA PHE A 53 0.28 -2.18 -4.06
C PHE A 53 -0.99 -2.78 -3.46
N PRO A 54 -1.81 -3.49 -4.28
CA PRO A 54 -3.02 -4.19 -3.82
C PRO A 54 -2.69 -5.37 -2.90
N GLY A 55 -3.67 -5.82 -2.14
CA GLY A 55 -3.59 -7.08 -1.40
C GLY A 55 -3.63 -8.31 -2.32
N PHE A 56 -3.48 -9.48 -1.71
CA PHE A 56 -3.59 -10.74 -2.44
C PHE A 56 -4.96 -10.89 -3.10
N GLY A 57 -4.99 -11.16 -4.39
CA GLY A 57 -6.22 -11.33 -5.15
C GLY A 57 -6.96 -10.05 -5.47
N GLU A 58 -6.47 -8.86 -5.05
CA GLU A 58 -7.11 -7.58 -5.38
C GLU A 58 -6.62 -7.03 -6.72
N SER A 59 -7.55 -6.62 -7.56
CA SER A 59 -7.29 -5.77 -8.72
C SER A 59 -7.24 -4.29 -8.30
N SER A 60 -6.85 -3.42 -9.22
CA SER A 60 -6.93 -1.97 -8.99
C SER A 60 -8.37 -1.48 -8.75
N ASP A 61 -9.36 -2.12 -9.39
CA ASP A 61 -10.77 -1.79 -9.20
C ASP A 61 -11.27 -2.22 -7.82
N ASP A 62 -10.77 -3.35 -7.30
CA ASP A 62 -11.06 -3.78 -5.92
C ASP A 62 -10.50 -2.78 -4.90
N VAL A 63 -9.29 -2.26 -5.11
CA VAL A 63 -8.72 -1.20 -4.27
C VAL A 63 -9.60 0.05 -4.30
N LEU A 64 -9.99 0.52 -5.49
CA LEU A 64 -10.86 1.69 -5.65
C LEU A 64 -12.25 1.48 -5.04
N ALA A 65 -12.75 0.24 -5.04
CA ALA A 65 -14.00 -0.10 -4.37
C ALA A 65 -13.85 -0.18 -2.84
N ALA A 66 -12.67 -0.56 -2.33
CA ALA A 66 -12.42 -0.75 -0.90
C ALA A 66 -12.06 0.54 -0.16
N THR A 67 -11.44 1.53 -0.82
CA THR A 67 -10.96 2.76 -0.18
C THR A 67 -10.97 3.96 -1.13
N ASP A 68 -11.18 5.16 -0.59
CA ASP A 68 -11.02 6.41 -1.32
C ASP A 68 -9.56 6.93 -1.31
N LEU A 69 -8.66 6.27 -0.60
CA LEU A 69 -7.27 6.70 -0.43
C LEU A 69 -6.57 7.08 -1.75
N PRO A 70 -6.68 6.30 -2.86
CA PRO A 70 -6.04 6.68 -4.13
C PRO A 70 -6.56 8.00 -4.70
N ILE A 71 -7.86 8.22 -4.62
CA ILE A 71 -8.51 9.44 -5.10
C ILE A 71 -8.14 10.64 -4.20
N ASP A 72 -8.14 10.44 -2.89
CA ASP A 72 -7.80 11.50 -1.94
C ASP A 72 -6.32 11.92 -2.05
N LEU A 73 -5.41 10.99 -2.31
CA LEU A 73 -4.00 11.28 -2.63
C LEU A 73 -3.89 12.10 -3.93
N ALA A 74 -4.58 11.70 -4.99
CA ALA A 74 -4.56 12.42 -6.27
C ALA A 74 -5.09 13.85 -6.12
N ARG A 75 -6.13 14.09 -5.30
CA ARG A 75 -6.65 15.41 -4.95
C ARG A 75 -5.62 16.30 -4.24
N GLN A 76 -4.66 15.68 -3.57
CA GLN A 76 -3.55 16.37 -2.90
C GLN A 76 -2.30 16.50 -3.77
N ASP A 77 -2.45 16.41 -5.10
CA ASP A 77 -1.37 16.50 -6.09
C ASP A 77 -0.28 15.40 -5.91
N ILE A 78 -0.65 14.24 -5.34
CA ILE A 78 0.18 13.03 -5.28
C ILE A 78 -0.40 12.04 -6.30
N ALA A 79 0.28 11.85 -7.42
CA ALA A 79 -0.16 10.89 -8.43
C ALA A 79 -0.09 9.46 -7.88
N VAL A 80 -1.13 8.66 -8.10
CA VAL A 80 -1.20 7.28 -7.60
C VAL A 80 -1.08 6.31 -8.78
N PHE A 81 -0.21 5.35 -8.64
CA PHE A 81 -0.01 4.26 -9.59
C PHE A 81 -0.18 2.93 -8.87
N ILE A 82 -1.16 2.14 -9.31
CA ILE A 82 -1.41 0.80 -8.80
C ILE A 82 -0.82 -0.19 -9.80
N PRO A 83 0.35 -0.79 -9.52
CA PRO A 83 0.99 -1.74 -10.41
C PRO A 83 0.14 -3.00 -10.62
N VAL A 84 0.07 -3.45 -11.86
CA VAL A 84 -0.46 -4.76 -12.24
C VAL A 84 0.72 -5.57 -12.75
N LEU A 85 1.11 -6.57 -11.98
CA LEU A 85 2.19 -7.48 -12.36
C LEU A 85 1.67 -8.52 -13.37
N GLN A 86 2.22 -9.67 -13.45
CA GLN A 86 1.74 -10.70 -14.37
C GLN A 86 0.48 -11.36 -13.81
N ASN A 87 -0.53 -11.68 -14.65
CA ASN A 87 -1.78 -12.34 -14.27
C ASN A 87 -2.56 -11.62 -13.13
N GLY A 88 -2.52 -10.29 -13.15
CA GLY A 88 -3.21 -9.50 -12.13
C GLY A 88 -2.55 -9.61 -10.77
N SER A 89 -3.36 -9.84 -9.75
CA SER A 89 -2.95 -9.85 -8.35
C SER A 89 -2.22 -11.11 -7.88
N GLU A 90 -2.06 -12.12 -8.71
CA GLU A 90 -1.46 -13.39 -8.32
C GLU A 90 0.07 -13.32 -8.19
N THR A 91 0.70 -12.29 -8.74
CA THR A 91 2.15 -12.14 -8.68
C THR A 91 2.54 -11.17 -7.59
N TYR A 92 3.11 -11.71 -6.52
CA TYR A 92 3.68 -10.89 -5.45
C TYR A 92 4.99 -10.26 -5.91
N GLY A 93 5.21 -9.00 -5.56
CA GLY A 93 6.36 -8.21 -6.00
C GLY A 93 7.72 -8.65 -5.45
N PHE A 94 7.91 -9.90 -5.01
CA PHE A 94 9.14 -10.37 -4.36
C PHE A 94 10.04 -11.17 -5.27
N SER A 95 9.48 -11.90 -6.24
CA SER A 95 10.29 -12.68 -7.16
C SER A 95 11.15 -11.78 -8.05
N ASN A 96 12.25 -12.31 -8.57
CA ASN A 96 13.09 -11.58 -9.50
C ASN A 96 12.34 -11.11 -10.75
N GLU A 97 11.38 -11.92 -11.22
CA GLU A 97 10.51 -11.59 -12.36
C GLU A 97 9.61 -10.41 -12.01
N SER A 98 8.98 -10.43 -10.85
CA SER A 98 8.13 -9.33 -10.36
C SER A 98 8.94 -8.03 -10.22
N GLN A 99 10.16 -8.10 -9.69
CA GLN A 99 11.03 -6.93 -9.56
C GLN A 99 11.42 -6.35 -10.92
N LYS A 100 11.69 -7.20 -11.92
CA LYS A 100 11.92 -6.76 -13.31
C LYS A 100 10.68 -6.10 -13.93
N CYS A 101 9.49 -6.65 -13.66
CA CYS A 101 8.23 -6.05 -14.08
C CYS A 101 8.02 -4.68 -13.43
N LEU A 102 8.24 -4.56 -12.12
CA LEU A 102 8.15 -3.29 -11.39
C LEU A 102 9.13 -2.25 -11.94
N THR A 103 10.36 -2.62 -12.25
CA THR A 103 11.33 -1.72 -12.87
C THR A 103 10.82 -1.16 -14.21
N LYS A 104 10.22 -2.00 -15.07
CA LYS A 104 9.62 -1.55 -16.33
C LYS A 104 8.44 -0.61 -16.09
N ILE A 105 7.55 -0.96 -15.16
CA ILE A 105 6.39 -0.13 -14.78
C ILE A 105 6.87 1.25 -14.32
N VAL A 106 7.80 1.31 -13.37
CA VAL A 106 8.32 2.57 -12.83
C VAL A 106 8.99 3.42 -13.91
N THR A 107 9.74 2.79 -14.80
CA THR A 107 10.36 3.48 -15.94
C THR A 107 9.30 4.11 -16.86
N ASP A 108 8.24 3.38 -17.20
CA ASP A 108 7.15 3.93 -18.03
C ASP A 108 6.42 5.08 -17.32
N ILE A 109 6.09 4.91 -16.01
CA ILE A 109 5.48 5.95 -15.17
C ILE A 109 6.31 7.23 -15.19
N GLN A 110 7.60 7.12 -14.89
CA GLN A 110 8.51 8.27 -14.84
C GLN A 110 8.63 8.99 -16.17
N ASN A 111 8.71 8.25 -17.28
CA ASN A 111 8.75 8.81 -18.63
C ASN A 111 7.43 9.48 -19.01
N ARG A 112 6.32 8.77 -18.87
CA ARG A 112 4.98 9.19 -19.32
C ARG A 112 4.49 10.42 -18.57
N TYR A 113 4.70 10.46 -17.24
CA TYR A 113 4.23 11.53 -16.36
C TYR A 113 5.32 12.54 -15.99
N LYS A 114 6.56 12.41 -16.52
CA LYS A 114 7.71 13.31 -16.28
C LYS A 114 8.07 13.41 -14.79
N LEU A 115 8.18 12.26 -14.12
CA LEU A 115 8.34 12.16 -12.66
C LEU A 115 9.77 11.81 -12.20
N HIS A 116 10.76 11.76 -13.08
CA HIS A 116 12.15 11.35 -12.75
C HIS A 116 12.76 12.08 -11.53
N ASN A 117 12.43 13.36 -11.36
CA ASN A 117 12.99 14.19 -10.28
C ASN A 117 11.96 14.49 -9.18
N LYS A 118 10.88 13.71 -9.12
CA LYS A 118 9.87 13.88 -8.07
C LYS A 118 10.10 12.90 -6.94
N PRO A 119 9.91 13.33 -5.68
CA PRO A 119 9.87 12.40 -4.56
C PRO A 119 8.76 11.39 -4.78
N TYR A 120 8.97 10.18 -4.30
CA TYR A 120 7.97 9.13 -4.39
C TYR A 120 7.80 8.39 -3.08
N PHE A 121 6.63 7.80 -2.94
CA PHE A 121 6.23 6.95 -1.83
C PHE A 121 5.95 5.55 -2.31
N VAL A 122 6.00 4.61 -1.41
CA VAL A 122 5.50 3.25 -1.64
C VAL A 122 4.61 2.83 -0.48
N GLY A 123 3.55 2.10 -0.79
CA GLY A 123 2.68 1.57 0.24
C GLY A 123 1.74 0.52 -0.30
N GLY A 124 1.02 -0.16 0.59
CA GLY A 124 0.06 -1.17 0.18
C GLY A 124 -0.61 -1.86 1.34
N PHE A 125 -1.56 -2.72 0.99
CA PHE A 125 -2.37 -3.49 1.92
C PHE A 125 -1.99 -4.96 1.85
N SER A 126 -1.98 -5.63 3.02
CA SER A 126 -1.73 -7.08 3.09
C SER A 126 -0.41 -7.45 2.37
N MET A 127 -0.43 -8.39 1.44
CA MET A 127 0.74 -8.73 0.62
C MET A 127 1.29 -7.54 -0.17
N GLY A 128 0.45 -6.58 -0.55
CA GLY A 128 0.90 -5.35 -1.21
C GLY A 128 1.77 -4.47 -0.32
N GLY A 129 1.49 -4.40 0.99
CA GLY A 129 2.36 -3.70 1.92
C GLY A 129 3.72 -4.38 2.09
N ALA A 130 3.75 -5.71 2.10
CA ALA A 130 5.00 -6.47 2.06
C ALA A 130 5.79 -6.20 0.76
N THR A 131 5.09 -6.17 -0.39
CA THR A 131 5.69 -5.78 -1.68
C THR A 131 6.28 -4.36 -1.63
N ALA A 132 5.59 -3.41 -1.00
CA ALA A 132 6.07 -2.03 -0.86
C ALA A 132 7.37 -1.95 -0.07
N VAL A 133 7.45 -2.66 1.06
CA VAL A 133 8.67 -2.73 1.89
C VAL A 133 9.80 -3.37 1.10
N LYS A 134 9.56 -4.52 0.46
CA LYS A 134 10.58 -5.22 -0.32
C LYS A 134 11.08 -4.40 -1.51
N TYR A 135 10.19 -3.73 -2.22
CA TYR A 135 10.56 -2.81 -3.29
C TYR A 135 11.48 -1.68 -2.79
N ALA A 136 11.15 -1.09 -1.63
CA ALA A 136 11.96 -0.03 -1.04
C ALA A 136 13.36 -0.50 -0.63
N GLU A 137 13.49 -1.75 -0.15
CA GLU A 137 14.79 -2.36 0.17
C GLU A 137 15.70 -2.45 -1.06
N LEU A 138 15.12 -2.86 -2.19
CA LEU A 138 15.85 -3.14 -3.43
C LEU A 138 16.05 -1.89 -4.31
N ALA A 139 15.26 -0.84 -4.10
CA ALA A 139 15.32 0.36 -4.92
C ALA A 139 16.66 1.10 -4.74
N ASP A 140 17.30 1.49 -5.84
CA ASP A 140 18.53 2.28 -5.85
C ASP A 140 18.30 3.67 -5.23
N VAL A 141 17.20 4.32 -5.64
CA VAL A 141 16.73 5.58 -5.05
C VAL A 141 15.66 5.24 -4.04
N LYS A 142 15.89 5.57 -2.77
CA LYS A 142 14.94 5.24 -1.71
C LYS A 142 13.67 6.11 -1.79
N PRO A 143 12.48 5.56 -1.47
CA PRO A 143 11.27 6.35 -1.37
C PRO A 143 11.38 7.38 -0.24
N ALA A 144 10.65 8.49 -0.37
CA ALA A 144 10.53 9.51 0.67
C ALA A 144 9.81 8.98 1.92
N ALA A 145 8.94 7.99 1.78
CA ALA A 145 8.35 7.24 2.88
C ALA A 145 7.73 5.91 2.41
N ILE A 146 7.55 5.00 3.38
CA ILE A 146 6.94 3.69 3.21
C ILE A 146 5.75 3.57 4.15
N PHE A 147 4.64 2.97 3.71
CA PHE A 147 3.63 2.47 4.63
C PHE A 147 3.16 1.06 4.25
N ALA A 148 2.81 0.28 5.27
CA ALA A 148 2.24 -1.05 5.14
C ALA A 148 0.97 -1.15 5.98
N ILE A 149 -0.09 -1.72 5.41
CA ILE A 149 -1.39 -1.86 6.05
C ILE A 149 -1.66 -3.34 6.27
N ASP A 150 -1.58 -3.77 7.53
CA ASP A 150 -1.82 -5.14 7.99
C ASP A 150 -1.14 -6.20 7.11
N SER A 151 0.18 -6.08 7.01
CA SER A 151 1.01 -6.82 6.05
C SER A 151 1.82 -7.92 6.72
N PRO A 152 1.86 -9.14 6.15
CA PRO A 152 2.80 -10.17 6.56
C PRO A 152 4.20 -9.79 6.07
N LEU A 153 5.09 -9.40 6.96
CA LEU A 153 6.44 -8.95 6.61
C LEU A 153 7.48 -10.07 6.72
N ASP A 154 7.26 -11.03 7.61
CA ASP A 154 8.07 -12.24 7.74
C ASP A 154 7.34 -13.44 7.13
N TYR A 155 7.77 -13.88 5.95
CA TYR A 155 7.12 -15.01 5.26
C TYR A 155 7.38 -16.35 5.92
N ASN A 156 8.48 -16.51 6.64
CA ASN A 156 8.73 -17.74 7.39
C ASN A 156 7.68 -17.89 8.50
N ARG A 157 7.47 -16.83 9.29
CA ARG A 157 6.41 -16.82 10.31
C ARG A 157 5.03 -16.98 9.68
N PHE A 158 4.74 -16.26 8.58
CA PHE A 158 3.45 -16.33 7.89
C PHE A 158 3.14 -17.73 7.38
N LEU A 159 4.10 -18.37 6.70
CA LEU A 159 3.94 -19.74 6.20
C LEU A 159 3.84 -20.77 7.33
N TYR A 160 4.59 -20.59 8.40
CA TYR A 160 4.47 -21.43 9.58
C TYR A 160 3.05 -21.37 10.18
N ALA A 161 2.52 -20.15 10.37
CA ALA A 161 1.18 -19.95 10.89
C ALA A 161 0.10 -20.52 9.94
N THR A 162 0.24 -20.29 8.63
CA THR A 162 -0.68 -20.84 7.61
C THR A 162 -0.69 -22.37 7.62
N LYS A 163 0.48 -23.00 7.66
CA LYS A 163 0.59 -24.47 7.76
C LYS A 163 -0.06 -25.00 9.03
N ARG A 164 0.22 -24.36 10.16
CA ARG A 164 -0.40 -24.72 11.45
C ARG A 164 -1.93 -24.57 11.40
N ASP A 165 -2.45 -23.52 10.79
CA ASP A 165 -3.88 -23.30 10.64
C ASP A 165 -4.54 -24.42 9.82
N ILE A 166 -3.88 -24.91 8.76
CA ILE A 166 -4.34 -26.05 7.97
C ILE A 166 -4.36 -27.31 8.85
N GLU A 167 -3.27 -27.60 9.54
CA GLU A 167 -3.09 -28.84 10.32
C GLU A 167 -3.95 -28.88 11.59
N VAL A 168 -4.04 -27.76 12.34
CA VAL A 168 -4.68 -27.71 13.67
C VAL A 168 -6.15 -27.33 13.57
N TYR A 169 -6.48 -26.37 12.71
CA TYR A 169 -7.84 -25.84 12.57
C TYR A 169 -8.57 -26.33 11.32
N HIS A 170 -7.94 -27.23 10.54
CA HIS A 170 -8.49 -27.84 9.33
C HIS A 170 -8.98 -26.82 8.30
N LYS A 171 -8.15 -25.77 8.06
CA LYS A 171 -8.48 -24.69 7.14
C LYS A 171 -8.05 -25.00 5.70
N ASP A 172 -8.77 -25.86 5.02
CA ASP A 172 -8.48 -26.29 3.63
C ASP A 172 -8.41 -25.09 2.64
N ASN A 173 -9.10 -23.99 2.93
CA ASN A 173 -9.08 -22.80 2.09
C ASN A 173 -7.71 -22.07 2.10
N GLN A 174 -6.78 -22.43 2.98
CA GLN A 174 -5.44 -21.87 3.02
C GLN A 174 -4.40 -22.69 2.25
N ASP A 175 -4.72 -23.91 1.85
CA ASP A 175 -3.80 -24.79 1.11
C ASP A 175 -3.28 -24.13 -0.17
N SER A 176 -4.13 -23.42 -0.91
CA SER A 176 -3.74 -22.74 -2.14
C SER A 176 -2.78 -21.58 -1.88
N ILE A 177 -2.99 -20.81 -0.81
CA ILE A 177 -2.11 -19.72 -0.39
C ILE A 177 -0.76 -20.30 0.01
N TYR A 178 -0.76 -21.32 0.85
CA TYR A 178 0.47 -21.98 1.27
C TYR A 178 1.27 -22.54 0.07
N ALA A 179 0.60 -23.25 -0.84
CA ALA A 179 1.25 -23.81 -2.01
C ALA A 179 1.82 -22.76 -2.97
N GLN A 180 1.16 -21.62 -3.10
CA GLN A 180 1.65 -20.52 -3.95
C GLN A 180 2.84 -19.77 -3.35
N LEU A 181 2.88 -19.62 -2.02
CA LEU A 181 3.90 -18.85 -1.32
C LEU A 181 5.08 -19.70 -0.86
N TYR A 182 4.86 -21.03 -0.69
CA TYR A 182 5.93 -21.90 -0.22
C TYR A 182 7.11 -21.93 -1.20
N ARG A 183 8.29 -21.73 -0.64
CA ARG A 183 9.60 -21.86 -1.31
C ARG A 183 10.53 -22.59 -0.36
N ASP A 184 11.73 -22.93 -0.82
CA ASP A 184 12.79 -23.32 0.11
C ASP A 184 13.14 -22.18 1.07
N ILE A 185 13.74 -22.51 2.21
CA ILE A 185 13.97 -21.55 3.30
C ILE A 185 14.88 -20.38 2.87
N ASP A 186 15.83 -20.60 1.98
CA ASP A 186 16.73 -19.55 1.54
C ASP A 186 16.00 -18.57 0.60
N SER A 187 15.13 -19.07 -0.27
CA SER A 187 14.23 -18.24 -1.07
C SER A 187 13.28 -17.44 -0.20
N ILE A 188 12.67 -18.07 0.83
CA ILE A 188 11.79 -17.39 1.79
C ILE A 188 12.52 -16.23 2.47
N LYS A 189 13.76 -16.45 2.94
CA LYS A 189 14.57 -15.39 3.56
C LYS A 189 14.86 -14.24 2.60
N ASN A 190 15.24 -14.56 1.37
CA ASN A 190 15.59 -13.57 0.36
C ASN A 190 14.36 -12.76 -0.12
N GLU A 191 13.22 -13.40 -0.20
CA GLU A 191 11.98 -12.80 -0.66
C GLU A 191 11.23 -12.05 0.45
N SER A 192 11.40 -12.43 1.74
CA SER A 192 10.80 -11.73 2.86
C SER A 192 11.28 -10.28 2.94
N PRO A 193 10.38 -9.32 3.12
CA PRO A 193 10.77 -7.94 3.42
C PRO A 193 11.46 -7.81 4.78
N TYR A 194 11.12 -8.69 5.71
CA TYR A 194 11.69 -8.74 7.04
C TYR A 194 11.84 -10.21 7.47
N PHE A 195 12.83 -10.48 8.28
CA PHE A 195 13.06 -11.81 8.81
C PHE A 195 13.43 -11.71 10.29
N ILE A 196 12.54 -12.16 11.18
CA ILE A 196 12.69 -12.02 12.64
C ILE A 196 14.00 -12.66 13.13
N ASP A 197 14.38 -13.80 12.56
CA ASP A 197 15.58 -14.52 12.97
C ASP A 197 16.89 -13.94 12.36
N ASP A 198 16.83 -12.88 11.54
CA ASP A 198 18.03 -12.22 11.02
C ASP A 198 18.64 -11.28 12.06
N SER A 199 19.53 -11.79 12.89
CA SER A 199 20.26 -11.00 13.89
C SER A 199 21.14 -9.89 13.28
N THR A 200 21.38 -9.91 11.98
CA THR A 200 22.17 -8.87 11.27
C THR A 200 21.29 -7.74 10.75
N HIS A 201 19.98 -7.91 10.72
CA HIS A 201 19.00 -6.98 10.13
C HIS A 201 19.33 -6.57 8.68
N SER A 202 19.96 -7.49 7.93
CA SER A 202 20.55 -7.20 6.61
C SER A 202 19.52 -6.68 5.61
N ALA A 203 18.31 -7.25 5.60
CA ALA A 203 17.23 -6.85 4.71
C ALA A 203 16.81 -5.38 4.95
N ILE A 204 16.60 -5.00 6.19
CA ILE A 204 16.06 -3.69 6.56
C ILE A 204 17.12 -2.61 6.79
N MET A 205 18.40 -2.97 6.76
CA MET A 205 19.50 -2.01 6.97
C MET A 205 19.42 -0.83 5.99
N THR A 206 19.00 -1.08 4.76
CA THR A 206 18.85 -0.04 3.72
C THR A 206 17.71 0.94 4.02
N LEU A 207 16.78 0.57 4.91
CA LEU A 207 15.60 1.36 5.30
C LEU A 207 15.81 2.19 6.58
N LYS A 208 16.97 2.12 7.20
CA LYS A 208 17.24 2.79 8.51
C LYS A 208 17.05 4.31 8.52
N GLN A 209 16.97 4.94 7.36
CA GLN A 209 16.72 6.38 7.23
C GLN A 209 15.39 6.70 6.52
N VAL A 210 14.64 5.68 6.09
CA VAL A 210 13.40 5.87 5.34
C VAL A 210 12.23 5.94 6.32
N PRO A 211 11.49 7.05 6.40
CA PRO A 211 10.28 7.14 7.21
C PRO A 211 9.32 6.00 6.90
N THR A 212 8.89 5.27 7.93
CA THR A 212 8.11 4.04 7.75
C THR A 212 6.95 3.98 8.73
N ARG A 213 5.75 3.73 8.25
CA ARG A 213 4.57 3.46 9.08
C ARG A 213 3.96 2.10 8.77
N VAL A 214 3.64 1.37 9.83
CA VAL A 214 2.84 0.14 9.73
C VAL A 214 1.53 0.36 10.47
N TYR A 215 0.43 0.17 9.77
CA TYR A 215 -0.93 0.24 10.33
C TYR A 215 -1.43 -1.18 10.59
N ILE A 216 -1.99 -1.42 11.77
CA ILE A 216 -2.49 -2.74 12.15
C ILE A 216 -3.69 -2.63 13.09
N GLU A 217 -4.63 -3.54 12.94
CA GLU A 217 -5.72 -3.75 13.89
C GLU A 217 -5.72 -5.21 14.36
N PRO A 218 -5.08 -5.53 15.49
CA PRO A 218 -4.89 -6.91 15.94
C PRO A 218 -6.21 -7.64 16.15
N ALA A 219 -7.14 -7.07 16.95
CA ALA A 219 -8.48 -7.60 17.24
C ALA A 219 -8.49 -9.13 17.48
N GLU A 220 -7.62 -9.61 18.36
CA GLU A 220 -7.32 -11.04 18.60
C GLU A 220 -8.59 -11.85 18.87
N ASP A 221 -9.48 -11.36 19.74
CA ASP A 221 -10.75 -12.02 20.06
C ASP A 221 -11.62 -12.21 18.80
N TRP A 222 -11.66 -11.18 17.94
CA TRP A 222 -12.42 -11.26 16.70
C TRP A 222 -11.87 -12.35 15.76
N TRP A 223 -10.55 -12.45 15.63
CA TRP A 223 -9.91 -13.45 14.79
C TRP A 223 -10.15 -14.86 15.33
N LEU A 224 -10.03 -15.04 16.65
CA LEU A 224 -10.28 -16.33 17.28
C LEU A 224 -11.74 -16.78 17.07
N ASP A 225 -12.69 -15.89 17.34
CA ASP A 225 -14.12 -16.20 17.29
C ASP A 225 -14.65 -16.39 15.86
N ASN A 226 -14.14 -15.61 14.90
CA ASN A 226 -14.70 -15.59 13.56
C ASN A 226 -13.85 -16.33 12.50
N ARG A 227 -12.59 -16.60 12.82
CA ARG A 227 -11.63 -17.18 11.88
C ARG A 227 -10.79 -18.31 12.45
N GLN A 228 -10.96 -18.65 13.73
CA GLN A 228 -10.13 -19.67 14.40
C GLN A 228 -8.63 -19.41 14.15
N THR A 229 -8.24 -18.14 14.21
CA THR A 229 -6.86 -17.68 14.02
C THR A 229 -6.41 -17.08 15.33
N ASP A 230 -5.35 -17.62 15.90
CA ASP A 230 -4.72 -17.08 17.09
C ASP A 230 -3.67 -16.02 16.76
N VAL A 231 -3.01 -15.47 17.78
CA VAL A 231 -2.01 -14.40 17.63
C VAL A 231 -0.87 -14.76 16.68
N LEU A 232 -0.50 -16.04 16.56
CA LEU A 232 0.56 -16.49 15.66
C LEU A 232 0.20 -16.27 14.18
N GLY A 233 -1.10 -16.28 13.85
CA GLY A 233 -1.60 -15.99 12.52
C GLY A 233 -1.73 -14.49 12.22
N LEU A 234 -1.55 -13.62 13.23
CA LEU A 234 -1.74 -12.18 13.07
C LEU A 234 -0.45 -11.44 12.67
N ASN A 235 -0.58 -10.46 11.79
CA ASN A 235 0.55 -9.67 11.30
C ASN A 235 1.12 -8.69 12.35
N ILE A 236 0.50 -8.55 13.53
CA ILE A 236 1.00 -7.69 14.60
C ILE A 236 2.40 -8.11 15.07
N ILE A 237 2.73 -9.39 15.00
CA ILE A 237 4.05 -9.92 15.41
C ILE A 237 5.11 -9.30 14.48
N ASP A 238 4.95 -9.46 13.17
CA ASP A 238 5.90 -8.94 12.19
C ASP A 238 6.00 -7.42 12.27
N ALA A 239 4.86 -6.75 12.31
CA ALA A 239 4.78 -5.30 12.39
C ALA A 239 5.53 -4.73 13.59
N THR A 240 5.36 -5.37 14.77
CA THR A 240 6.00 -4.94 16.00
C THR A 240 7.51 -5.15 15.94
N CYS A 241 7.96 -6.33 15.52
CA CYS A 241 9.38 -6.65 15.43
C CYS A 241 10.07 -5.77 14.39
N PHE A 242 9.50 -5.65 13.20
CA PHE A 242 10.03 -4.81 12.12
C PHE A 242 10.23 -3.35 12.53
N ILE A 243 9.22 -2.73 13.14
CA ILE A 243 9.32 -1.32 13.59
C ILE A 243 10.32 -1.18 14.74
N ASN A 244 10.36 -2.13 15.67
CA ASN A 244 11.35 -2.10 16.75
C ASN A 244 12.78 -2.19 16.22
N ASP A 245 13.04 -3.08 15.27
CA ASP A 245 14.36 -3.25 14.69
C ASP A 245 14.78 -2.05 13.85
N LEU A 246 13.87 -1.44 13.08
CA LEU A 246 14.16 -0.16 12.42
C LEU A 246 14.56 0.93 13.43
N ARG A 247 13.88 1.01 14.57
CA ARG A 247 14.23 1.96 15.64
C ARG A 247 15.58 1.65 16.28
N LEU A 248 15.89 0.38 16.51
CA LEU A 248 17.20 -0.06 16.99
C LEU A 248 18.33 0.30 16.01
N LEU A 249 18.05 0.25 14.70
CA LEU A 249 18.97 0.70 13.64
C LEU A 249 19.07 2.24 13.53
N GLY A 250 18.33 2.98 14.37
CA GLY A 250 18.37 4.44 14.45
C GLY A 250 17.31 5.17 13.63
N ASN A 251 16.33 4.48 13.06
CA ASN A 251 15.21 5.12 12.37
C ASN A 251 14.29 5.82 13.36
N LYS A 252 14.32 7.16 13.38
CA LYS A 252 13.51 7.99 14.28
C LYS A 252 12.08 8.22 13.77
N ASN A 253 11.81 7.85 12.52
CA ASN A 253 10.53 8.04 11.83
C ASN A 253 9.88 6.68 11.50
N ALA A 254 10.14 5.65 12.31
CA ALA A 254 9.50 4.35 12.20
C ALA A 254 8.36 4.22 13.22
N ASP A 255 7.12 4.13 12.75
CA ASP A 255 5.92 4.14 13.58
C ASP A 255 5.04 2.91 13.38
N LEU A 256 4.61 2.30 14.49
CA LEU A 256 3.53 1.32 14.51
C LEU A 256 2.24 2.00 14.95
N ILE A 257 1.25 2.02 14.07
CA ILE A 257 -0.07 2.61 14.33
C ILE A 257 -1.06 1.47 14.60
N ILE A 258 -1.41 1.28 15.86
CA ILE A 258 -2.39 0.28 16.26
C ILE A 258 -3.76 0.95 16.32
N THR A 259 -4.70 0.43 15.52
CA THR A 259 -6.09 0.90 15.49
C THR A 259 -7.01 -0.09 16.21
N ARG A 260 -8.21 0.37 16.54
CA ARG A 260 -9.25 -0.45 17.20
C ARG A 260 -10.60 -0.10 16.61
N ASN A 261 -11.37 -1.13 16.27
CA ASN A 261 -12.75 -1.00 15.74
C ASN A 261 -12.85 -0.11 14.49
N LYS A 262 -11.80 -0.06 13.67
CA LYS A 262 -11.75 0.69 12.40
C LYS A 262 -11.92 -0.20 11.17
N GLY A 263 -11.59 -1.49 11.30
CA GLY A 263 -11.62 -2.43 10.19
C GLY A 263 -13.04 -2.84 9.83
N PHE A 264 -13.49 -2.42 8.64
CA PHE A 264 -14.77 -2.79 8.03
C PHE A 264 -14.60 -2.96 6.53
N ARG A 265 -15.24 -3.97 5.95
CA ARG A 265 -15.32 -4.10 4.50
C ARG A 265 -16.33 -3.07 3.96
N ARG A 266 -15.87 -2.17 3.10
CA ARG A 266 -16.70 -1.09 2.54
C ARG A 266 -17.95 -1.60 1.83
N SER A 267 -17.83 -2.67 1.04
CA SER A 267 -18.92 -3.24 0.24
C SER A 267 -20.09 -3.78 1.07
N THR A 268 -19.81 -4.30 2.27
CA THR A 268 -20.82 -4.97 3.13
C THR A 268 -21.04 -4.26 4.45
N ASN A 269 -20.19 -3.29 4.79
CA ASN A 269 -20.11 -2.67 6.11
C ASN A 269 -19.95 -3.69 7.26
N GLN A 270 -19.42 -4.87 6.96
CA GLN A 270 -19.14 -5.90 7.97
C GLN A 270 -17.80 -5.66 8.63
N ARG A 271 -17.74 -5.93 9.92
CA ARG A 271 -16.51 -5.89 10.70
C ARG A 271 -15.50 -6.87 10.12
N HIS A 272 -14.30 -6.36 9.81
CA HIS A 272 -13.17 -7.16 9.37
C HIS A 272 -11.86 -6.41 9.67
N PRO A 273 -11.10 -6.83 10.70
CA PRO A 273 -9.87 -6.14 11.11
C PRO A 273 -8.85 -5.99 9.97
N HIS A 274 -8.74 -7.01 9.12
CA HIS A 274 -7.90 -6.97 7.93
C HIS A 274 -8.63 -6.27 6.78
N SER A 275 -8.54 -4.95 6.72
CA SER A 275 -9.16 -4.15 5.67
C SER A 275 -8.49 -2.78 5.51
N TRP A 276 -8.66 -2.15 4.33
CA TRP A 276 -8.15 -0.81 4.03
C TRP A 276 -8.63 0.25 5.03
N SER A 277 -9.82 0.09 5.58
CA SER A 277 -10.46 1.07 6.46
C SER A 277 -9.79 1.23 7.83
N ILE A 278 -8.82 0.39 8.19
CA ILE A 278 -8.04 0.61 9.43
C ILE A 278 -7.17 1.87 9.34
N VAL A 279 -6.96 2.41 8.13
CA VAL A 279 -6.22 3.65 7.92
C VAL A 279 -7.16 4.83 7.79
N GLU A 280 -6.90 5.87 8.55
CA GLU A 280 -7.51 7.17 8.37
C GLU A 280 -6.80 7.90 7.22
N SER A 281 -7.45 8.03 6.05
CA SER A 281 -6.84 8.62 4.84
C SER A 281 -6.21 9.98 5.10
N ASN A 282 -6.89 10.85 5.87
CA ASN A 282 -6.38 12.18 6.17
C ASN A 282 -5.10 12.15 7.04
N ASP A 283 -5.01 11.23 8.02
CA ASP A 283 -3.81 11.07 8.83
C ASP A 283 -2.62 10.62 7.96
N LEU A 284 -2.83 9.59 7.15
CA LEU A 284 -1.79 9.08 6.24
C LEU A 284 -1.35 10.15 5.24
N ILE A 285 -2.27 10.86 4.60
CA ILE A 285 -1.98 11.92 3.64
C ILE A 285 -1.20 13.08 4.27
N ASN A 286 -1.59 13.52 5.46
CA ASN A 286 -0.89 14.56 6.20
C ASN A 286 0.54 14.13 6.56
N TRP A 287 0.71 12.88 6.98
CA TRP A 287 2.04 12.33 7.24
C TRP A 287 2.89 12.28 5.97
N LEU A 288 2.39 11.76 4.86
CA LEU A 288 3.11 11.73 3.58
C LEU A 288 3.51 13.15 3.12
N ASN A 289 2.60 14.12 3.25
CA ASN A 289 2.90 15.51 2.93
C ASN A 289 4.03 16.09 3.80
N SER A 290 4.09 15.72 5.08
CA SER A 290 5.15 16.18 5.97
C SER A 290 6.53 15.62 5.60
N MET A 291 6.58 14.46 4.92
CA MET A 291 7.83 13.85 4.42
C MET A 291 8.38 14.54 3.15
N LEU A 292 7.59 15.34 2.45
CA LEU A 292 8.05 16.10 1.28
C LEU A 292 8.88 17.34 1.64
N HIS A 293 8.93 17.71 2.92
CA HIS A 293 9.57 18.94 3.41
C HIS A 293 10.79 18.67 4.30
N GLN A 294 11.19 17.42 4.43
CA GLN A 294 12.40 16.98 5.13
C GLN A 294 13.57 16.83 4.16
#